data_9809896f592088e5b07120cc112f6440
#
_entry.id   9809896f592088e5b07120cc112f6440
#
_cell.length_a   1.000
_cell.length_b   1.000
_cell.length_c   1.000
_cell.angle_alpha   90.00
_cell.angle_beta   90.00
_cell.angle_gamma   90.00
#
_symmetry.space_group_name_H-M   'P 1'
#
loop_
_entity.id
_entity.type
_entity.pdbx_description
1 polymer ?
#
loop_
_entity_poly.entity_id
_entity_poly.type
_entity_poly.pdbx_seq_one_letter_code
_entity_poly.pdbx_strand_id
1 'polypeptide(L)'
;MTKNKITAVLGPTNTGKTFLAIETMLSFDSGMIGFPLRLLAREVYDKIIKKVDPSKVALITGEEKIIPINAKYFLCTVESMPLDKSLEFVGIDEIQMCNDHERGHIFTDRLLNMRGEKLTMLMGSSSIKKIIQKLAEDIEFKNRERLSKLSFGGHKKISRIERKSAVIAFSTEEVYAIAELIRRQKGGAAIVMGSLSPKTRNSQVSLYQSGDVDYLVA
;
A
#
# COMPACT_ATOMS: atom_id res chain seq x y z
N MET A 1 -3.43 -20.87 25.97
CA MET A 1 -3.24 -20.47 24.55
C MET A 1 -3.77 -19.05 24.42
N THR A 2 -2.92 -18.08 24.20
CA THR A 2 -3.34 -16.69 23.92
C THR A 2 -4.09 -16.69 22.59
N LYS A 3 -5.38 -16.37 22.63
CA LYS A 3 -6.25 -16.32 21.43
C LYS A 3 -5.67 -15.25 20.49
N ASN A 4 -5.41 -15.60 19.23
CA ASN A 4 -4.93 -14.66 18.21
C ASN A 4 -5.87 -13.47 18.17
N LYS A 5 -5.34 -12.28 18.49
CA LYS A 5 -6.13 -11.05 18.44
C LYS A 5 -6.26 -10.56 17.00
N ILE A 6 -7.47 -10.29 16.56
CA ILE A 6 -7.72 -9.64 15.26
C ILE A 6 -8.19 -8.22 15.50
N THR A 7 -7.51 -7.25 14.91
CA THR A 7 -7.89 -5.83 15.00
C THR A 7 -8.11 -5.28 13.59
N ALA A 8 -9.29 -4.75 13.33
CA ALA A 8 -9.61 -4.05 12.08
C ALA A 8 -9.51 -2.53 12.28
N VAL A 9 -8.51 -1.92 11.68
CA VAL A 9 -8.28 -0.47 11.70
C VAL A 9 -8.88 0.14 10.44
N LEU A 10 -10.05 0.73 10.57
CA LEU A 10 -10.84 1.20 9.45
C LEU A 10 -10.94 2.74 9.42
N GLY A 11 -11.07 3.29 8.22
CA GLY A 11 -11.23 4.72 8.00
C GLY A 11 -10.89 5.13 6.56
N PRO A 12 -11.10 6.39 6.20
CA PRO A 12 -10.78 6.89 4.86
C PRO A 12 -9.27 6.86 4.59
N THR A 13 -8.86 7.29 3.41
CA THR A 13 -7.44 7.49 3.09
C THR A 13 -6.82 8.60 3.96
N ASN A 14 -5.50 8.59 4.11
CA ASN A 14 -4.73 9.55 4.91
C ASN A 14 -5.17 9.64 6.38
N THR A 15 -5.26 8.49 7.03
CA THR A 15 -5.56 8.37 8.47
C THR A 15 -4.39 7.78 9.27
N GLY A 16 -3.27 7.48 8.59
CA GLY A 16 -2.09 6.86 9.18
C GLY A 16 -2.24 5.36 9.52
N LYS A 17 -3.17 4.63 8.88
CA LYS A 17 -3.37 3.18 9.11
C LYS A 17 -2.12 2.38 8.82
N THR A 18 -1.55 2.57 7.63
CA THR A 18 -0.33 1.88 7.19
C THR A 18 0.85 2.20 8.10
N PHE A 19 1.01 3.46 8.51
CA PHE A 19 2.04 3.85 9.48
C PHE A 19 1.85 3.13 10.82
N LEU A 20 0.62 3.12 11.36
CA LEU A 20 0.31 2.40 12.58
C LEU A 20 0.66 0.91 12.48
N ALA A 21 0.34 0.26 11.35
CA ALA A 21 0.65 -1.15 11.14
C ALA A 21 2.15 -1.42 11.11
N ILE A 22 2.94 -0.54 10.48
CA ILE A 22 4.39 -0.63 10.45
C ILE A 22 4.98 -0.51 11.86
N GLU A 23 4.63 0.53 12.62
CA GLU A 23 5.12 0.70 13.98
C GLU A 23 4.68 -0.46 14.91
N THR A 24 3.44 -0.96 14.72
CA THR A 24 2.96 -2.13 15.46
C THR A 24 3.76 -3.38 15.08
N MET A 25 4.00 -3.64 13.78
CA MET A 25 4.81 -4.77 13.34
C MET A 25 6.21 -4.75 13.95
N LEU A 26 6.86 -3.58 13.97
CA LEU A 26 8.21 -3.40 14.50
C LEU A 26 8.29 -3.52 16.02
N SER A 27 7.17 -3.51 16.74
CA SER A 27 7.09 -3.78 18.17
C SER A 27 7.07 -5.29 18.52
N PHE A 28 6.94 -6.15 17.50
CA PHE A 28 7.02 -7.61 17.62
C PHE A 28 8.38 -8.13 17.12
N ASP A 29 8.75 -9.33 17.52
CA ASP A 29 10.02 -9.95 17.11
C ASP A 29 10.02 -10.40 15.64
N SER A 30 8.84 -10.62 15.08
CA SER A 30 8.64 -10.98 13.67
C SER A 30 7.30 -10.50 13.14
N GLY A 31 7.22 -10.21 11.84
CA GLY A 31 5.96 -9.77 11.25
C GLY A 31 5.96 -9.69 9.73
N MET A 32 4.77 -9.58 9.19
CA MET A 32 4.53 -9.44 7.76
C MET A 32 3.42 -8.43 7.50
N ILE A 33 3.57 -7.64 6.44
CA ILE A 33 2.49 -6.79 5.92
C ILE A 33 2.34 -7.04 4.42
N GLY A 34 1.11 -7.36 4.01
CA GLY A 34 0.68 -7.42 2.62
C GLY A 34 0.11 -6.10 2.16
N PHE A 35 0.66 -5.55 1.07
CA PHE A 35 0.25 -4.30 0.44
C PHE A 35 -0.49 -4.55 -0.88
N PRO A 36 -1.41 -3.67 -1.28
CA PRO A 36 -2.14 -3.80 -2.55
C PRO A 36 -1.26 -3.51 -3.78
N LEU A 37 -0.16 -2.77 -3.61
CA LEU A 37 0.68 -2.28 -4.69
C LEU A 37 2.16 -2.57 -4.45
N ARG A 38 2.87 -3.01 -5.49
CA ARG A 38 4.32 -3.25 -5.49
C ARG A 38 5.11 -2.01 -5.07
N LEU A 39 4.74 -0.86 -5.61
CA LEU A 39 5.40 0.41 -5.31
C LEU A 39 5.29 0.77 -3.82
N LEU A 40 4.13 0.54 -3.22
CA LEU A 40 3.92 0.80 -1.79
C LEU A 40 4.75 -0.16 -0.92
N ALA A 41 4.79 -1.44 -1.27
CA ALA A 41 5.64 -2.42 -0.58
C ALA A 41 7.12 -2.00 -0.63
N ARG A 42 7.59 -1.56 -1.81
CA ARG A 42 8.97 -1.06 -2.00
C ARG A 42 9.23 0.22 -1.21
N GLU A 43 8.34 1.20 -1.26
CA GLU A 43 8.47 2.46 -0.50
C GLU A 43 8.57 2.20 1.01
N VAL A 44 7.74 1.29 1.53
CA VAL A 44 7.77 0.91 2.94
C VAL A 44 9.06 0.16 3.28
N TYR A 45 9.52 -0.74 2.41
CA TYR A 45 10.82 -1.41 2.58
C TYR A 45 11.95 -0.40 2.68
N ASP A 46 12.05 0.56 1.75
CA ASP A 46 13.09 1.59 1.73
C ASP A 46 13.05 2.50 2.98
N LYS A 47 11.89 2.69 3.58
CA LYS A 47 11.74 3.40 4.86
C LYS A 47 12.17 2.57 6.06
N ILE A 48 11.84 1.28 6.08
CA ILE A 48 12.13 0.40 7.22
C ILE A 48 13.63 0.08 7.30
N ILE A 49 14.32 -0.18 6.19
CA ILE A 49 15.76 -0.46 6.20
C ILE A 49 16.62 0.72 6.68
N LYS A 50 16.05 1.92 6.79
CA LYS A 50 16.69 3.08 7.42
C LYS A 50 16.59 3.07 8.94
N LYS A 51 15.66 2.29 9.50
CA LYS A 51 15.37 2.20 10.95
C LYS A 51 15.80 0.86 11.56
N VAL A 52 15.82 -0.19 10.76
CA VAL A 52 16.08 -1.57 11.16
C VAL A 52 17.18 -2.14 10.28
N ASP A 53 18.02 -3.01 10.84
CA ASP A 53 19.07 -3.71 10.10
C ASP A 53 18.50 -4.36 8.82
N PRO A 54 19.03 -4.01 7.63
CA PRO A 54 18.56 -4.55 6.36
C PRO A 54 18.59 -6.09 6.28
N SER A 55 19.49 -6.74 7.01
CA SER A 55 19.56 -8.20 7.07
C SER A 55 18.34 -8.87 7.71
N LYS A 56 17.49 -8.09 8.39
CA LYS A 56 16.27 -8.55 9.05
C LYS A 56 15.01 -8.25 8.25
N VAL A 57 15.10 -7.56 7.12
CA VAL A 57 13.94 -7.08 6.35
C VAL A 57 13.91 -7.71 4.97
N ALA A 58 12.81 -8.34 4.63
CA ALA A 58 12.56 -8.91 3.30
C ALA A 58 11.55 -8.06 2.51
N LEU A 59 11.74 -8.00 1.20
CA LEU A 59 10.78 -7.51 0.22
C LEU A 59 10.40 -8.65 -0.72
N ILE A 60 9.10 -8.93 -0.84
CA ILE A 60 8.60 -9.99 -1.73
C ILE A 60 7.43 -9.45 -2.54
N THR A 61 7.68 -9.24 -3.82
CA THR A 61 6.66 -8.85 -4.81
C THR A 61 6.74 -9.80 -6.01
N GLY A 62 5.80 -9.67 -6.95
CA GLY A 62 5.85 -10.45 -8.19
C GLY A 62 7.08 -10.17 -9.06
N GLU A 63 7.78 -9.04 -8.85
CA GLU A 63 8.91 -8.60 -9.67
C GLU A 63 10.22 -8.51 -8.89
N GLU A 64 10.18 -8.23 -7.58
CA GLU A 64 11.35 -8.05 -6.74
C GLU A 64 11.32 -9.01 -5.56
N LYS A 65 12.43 -9.69 -5.32
CA LYS A 65 12.62 -10.58 -4.16
C LYS A 65 13.95 -10.28 -3.49
N ILE A 66 13.89 -9.69 -2.31
CA ILE A 66 15.03 -9.47 -1.42
C ILE A 66 14.73 -10.22 -0.14
N ILE A 67 15.38 -11.37 0.07
CA ILE A 67 15.08 -12.27 1.20
C ILE A 67 16.38 -12.62 1.91
N PRO A 68 16.83 -11.81 2.87
CA PRO A 68 17.98 -12.17 3.70
C PRO A 68 17.70 -13.42 4.52
N ILE A 69 18.75 -14.20 4.81
CA ILE A 69 18.65 -15.45 5.59
C ILE A 69 18.02 -15.20 6.97
N ASN A 70 18.35 -14.07 7.60
CA ASN A 70 17.87 -13.70 8.94
C ASN A 70 16.63 -12.81 8.92
N ALA A 71 15.87 -12.79 7.81
CA ALA A 71 14.70 -11.95 7.70
C ALA A 71 13.64 -12.27 8.77
N LYS A 72 13.24 -11.24 9.50
CA LYS A 72 12.17 -11.28 10.52
C LYS A 72 10.94 -10.51 10.09
N TYR A 73 11.11 -9.46 9.29
CA TYR A 73 10.04 -8.59 8.82
C TYR A 73 9.89 -8.72 7.30
N PHE A 74 8.67 -9.00 6.86
CA PHE A 74 8.35 -9.29 5.47
C PHE A 74 7.39 -8.24 4.93
N LEU A 75 7.82 -7.50 3.91
CA LEU A 75 7.00 -6.52 3.20
C LEU A 75 6.67 -7.10 1.83
N CYS A 76 5.41 -7.40 1.62
CA CYS A 76 4.96 -8.18 0.46
C CYS A 76 3.84 -7.45 -0.28
N THR A 77 3.65 -7.76 -1.57
CA THR A 77 2.29 -7.62 -2.11
C THR A 77 1.41 -8.74 -1.54
N VAL A 78 0.10 -8.49 -1.42
CA VAL A 78 -0.83 -9.47 -0.83
C VAL A 78 -0.77 -10.82 -1.56
N GLU A 79 -0.58 -10.79 -2.89
CA GLU A 79 -0.41 -11.99 -3.71
C GLU A 79 0.86 -12.79 -3.38
N SER A 80 1.91 -12.08 -3.00
CA SER A 80 3.24 -12.66 -2.78
C SER A 80 3.53 -12.99 -1.31
N MET A 81 2.54 -12.85 -0.43
CA MET A 81 2.69 -13.18 1.00
C MET A 81 3.00 -14.69 1.15
N PRO A 82 4.13 -15.08 1.78
CA PRO A 82 4.40 -16.46 2.16
C PRO A 82 3.34 -17.00 3.11
N LEU A 83 2.77 -18.18 2.80
CA LEU A 83 1.71 -18.79 3.58
C LEU A 83 2.22 -19.77 4.66
N ASP A 84 3.47 -20.18 4.54
CA ASP A 84 4.14 -21.18 5.36
C ASP A 84 4.89 -20.59 6.58
N LYS A 85 4.84 -19.27 6.76
CA LYS A 85 5.56 -18.60 7.84
C LYS A 85 4.67 -18.37 9.05
N SER A 86 5.14 -18.83 10.20
CA SER A 86 4.57 -18.51 11.50
C SER A 86 5.26 -17.24 12.04
N LEU A 87 4.51 -16.14 12.15
CA LEU A 87 5.01 -14.82 12.53
C LEU A 87 4.11 -14.22 13.62
N GLU A 88 4.69 -13.45 14.53
CA GLU A 88 3.93 -12.85 15.62
C GLU A 88 2.88 -11.83 15.16
N PHE A 89 3.22 -11.07 14.11
CA PHE A 89 2.33 -10.06 13.54
C PHE A 89 2.05 -10.33 12.06
N VAL A 90 0.78 -10.18 11.65
CA VAL A 90 0.37 -10.16 10.24
C VAL A 90 -0.53 -8.97 10.00
N GLY A 91 -0.18 -8.14 9.01
CA GLY A 91 -0.96 -7.01 8.53
C GLY A 91 -1.44 -7.22 7.09
N ILE A 92 -2.68 -6.80 6.78
CA ILE A 92 -3.20 -6.76 5.40
C ILE A 92 -3.72 -5.35 5.15
N ASP A 93 -3.09 -4.64 4.21
CA ASP A 93 -3.50 -3.28 3.86
C ASP A 93 -4.54 -3.28 2.73
N GLU A 94 -5.41 -2.27 2.73
CA GLU A 94 -6.52 -2.07 1.79
C GLU A 94 -7.46 -3.29 1.69
N ILE A 95 -7.85 -3.85 2.83
CA ILE A 95 -8.65 -5.10 2.92
C ILE A 95 -10.00 -5.01 2.20
N GLN A 96 -10.55 -3.83 1.90
CA GLN A 96 -11.73 -3.68 1.05
C GLN A 96 -11.52 -4.17 -0.38
N MET A 97 -10.27 -4.41 -0.80
CA MET A 97 -9.96 -5.09 -2.06
C MET A 97 -10.51 -6.53 -2.14
N CYS A 98 -11.04 -7.08 -1.05
CA CYS A 98 -11.87 -8.30 -1.12
C CYS A 98 -13.06 -8.17 -2.08
N ASN A 99 -13.52 -6.95 -2.35
CA ASN A 99 -14.61 -6.67 -3.30
C ASN A 99 -14.13 -6.44 -4.75
N ASP A 100 -12.84 -6.52 -5.00
CA ASP A 100 -12.28 -6.35 -6.34
C ASP A 100 -12.61 -7.58 -7.21
N HIS A 101 -13.01 -7.36 -8.47
CA HIS A 101 -13.44 -8.43 -9.37
C HIS A 101 -12.31 -9.38 -9.75
N GLU A 102 -11.08 -8.87 -9.90
CA GLU A 102 -9.93 -9.66 -10.36
C GLU A 102 -9.13 -10.22 -9.17
N ARG A 103 -8.83 -9.37 -8.19
CA ARG A 103 -7.91 -9.68 -7.08
C ARG A 103 -8.62 -10.03 -5.77
N GLY A 104 -9.94 -9.82 -5.68
CA GLY A 104 -10.69 -9.95 -4.43
C GLY A 104 -10.63 -11.34 -3.80
N HIS A 105 -10.54 -12.39 -4.61
CA HIS A 105 -10.39 -13.76 -4.14
C HIS A 105 -9.10 -13.96 -3.34
N ILE A 106 -7.99 -13.30 -3.72
CA ILE A 106 -6.71 -13.40 -3.01
C ILE A 106 -6.79 -12.67 -1.66
N PHE A 107 -7.34 -11.45 -1.64
CA PHE A 107 -7.54 -10.71 -0.39
C PHE A 107 -8.46 -11.44 0.57
N THR A 108 -9.53 -12.07 0.05
CA THR A 108 -10.45 -12.88 0.84
C THR A 108 -9.76 -14.11 1.43
N ASP A 109 -8.93 -14.80 0.65
CA ASP A 109 -8.13 -15.93 1.16
C ASP A 109 -7.21 -15.49 2.31
N ARG A 110 -6.51 -14.36 2.17
CA ARG A 110 -5.65 -13.83 3.22
C ARG A 110 -6.46 -13.40 4.46
N LEU A 111 -7.62 -12.77 4.26
CA LEU A 111 -8.54 -12.42 5.34
C LEU A 111 -8.99 -13.64 6.15
N LEU A 112 -9.26 -14.76 5.49
CA LEU A 112 -9.78 -15.96 6.13
C LEU A 112 -8.68 -16.82 6.76
N ASN A 113 -7.53 -16.95 6.09
CA ASN A 113 -6.55 -17.98 6.38
C ASN A 113 -5.25 -17.46 7.00
N MET A 114 -4.87 -16.19 6.80
CA MET A 114 -3.64 -15.67 7.40
C MET A 114 -3.85 -15.11 8.81
N ARG A 115 -3.01 -15.54 9.71
CA ARG A 115 -3.02 -15.08 11.12
C ARG A 115 -1.62 -14.84 11.63
N GLY A 116 -1.45 -13.76 12.38
CA GLY A 116 -0.29 -13.58 13.25
C GLY A 116 -0.48 -14.38 14.54
N GLU A 117 0.57 -14.92 15.11
CA GLU A 117 0.49 -15.67 16.37
C GLU A 117 -0.04 -14.81 17.52
N LYS A 118 0.33 -13.53 17.55
CA LYS A 118 -0.09 -12.59 18.60
C LYS A 118 -1.14 -11.59 18.10
N LEU A 119 -0.95 -11.05 16.89
CA LEU A 119 -1.85 -10.02 16.34
C LEU A 119 -2.00 -10.13 14.82
N THR A 120 -3.24 -10.12 14.37
CA THR A 120 -3.60 -9.87 12.97
C THR A 120 -4.24 -8.48 12.86
N MET A 121 -3.71 -7.62 11.97
CA MET A 121 -4.22 -6.27 11.74
C MET A 121 -4.75 -6.13 10.31
N LEU A 122 -6.02 -5.82 10.20
CA LEU A 122 -6.69 -5.56 8.91
C LEU A 122 -6.86 -4.06 8.75
N MET A 123 -6.29 -3.46 7.71
CA MET A 123 -6.41 -2.03 7.44
C MET A 123 -7.25 -1.78 6.19
N GLY A 124 -8.12 -0.77 6.22
CA GLY A 124 -8.90 -0.45 5.04
C GLY A 124 -10.00 0.57 5.24
N SER A 125 -10.87 0.66 4.23
CA SER A 125 -12.06 1.50 4.25
C SER A 125 -13.13 0.93 5.19
N SER A 126 -13.94 1.81 5.78
CA SER A 126 -15.09 1.41 6.61
C SER A 126 -16.18 0.63 5.83
N SER A 127 -16.16 0.68 4.50
CA SER A 127 -17.10 -0.05 3.64
C SER A 127 -17.07 -1.56 3.85
N ILE A 128 -15.88 -2.12 4.20
CA ILE A 128 -15.69 -3.57 4.40
C ILE A 128 -16.19 -4.07 5.76
N LYS A 129 -16.52 -3.18 6.71
CA LYS A 129 -16.82 -3.54 8.10
C LYS A 129 -17.86 -4.64 8.23
N LYS A 130 -18.98 -4.51 7.51
CA LYS A 130 -20.09 -5.50 7.56
C LYS A 130 -19.67 -6.89 7.06
N ILE A 131 -18.76 -6.93 6.08
CA ILE A 131 -18.25 -8.19 5.52
C ILE A 131 -17.31 -8.85 6.52
N ILE A 132 -16.36 -8.10 7.08
CA ILE A 132 -15.44 -8.61 8.09
C ILE A 132 -16.20 -9.17 9.30
N GLN A 133 -17.24 -8.47 9.78
CA GLN A 133 -18.10 -8.94 10.88
C GLN A 133 -18.80 -10.27 10.64
N LYS A 134 -19.08 -10.59 9.36
CA LYS A 134 -19.69 -11.88 8.98
C LYS A 134 -18.67 -13.00 8.79
N LEU A 135 -17.44 -12.66 8.43
CA LEU A 135 -16.42 -13.65 8.05
C LEU A 135 -15.50 -14.04 9.20
N ALA A 136 -15.39 -13.21 10.22
CA ALA A 136 -14.51 -13.49 11.35
C ALA A 136 -15.15 -13.07 12.67
N GLU A 137 -15.01 -13.93 13.67
CA GLU A 137 -15.48 -13.71 15.05
C GLU A 137 -14.38 -12.99 15.87
N ASP A 138 -14.78 -12.36 16.98
CA ASP A 138 -13.90 -11.73 17.96
C ASP A 138 -12.94 -10.67 17.39
N ILE A 139 -13.44 -9.80 16.51
CA ILE A 139 -12.65 -8.70 15.92
C ILE A 139 -12.85 -7.41 16.71
N GLU A 140 -11.72 -6.79 17.10
CA GLU A 140 -11.71 -5.43 17.62
C GLU A 140 -11.71 -4.43 16.47
N PHE A 141 -12.71 -3.53 16.40
CA PHE A 141 -12.78 -2.48 15.39
C PHE A 141 -12.24 -1.16 15.95
N LYS A 142 -11.26 -0.56 15.27
CA LYS A 142 -10.72 0.78 15.55
C LYS A 142 -11.00 1.69 14.36
N ASN A 143 -11.77 2.73 14.57
CA ASN A 143 -12.01 3.73 13.53
C ASN A 143 -10.95 4.83 13.62
N ARG A 144 -10.49 5.30 12.46
CA ARG A 144 -9.57 6.43 12.35
C ARG A 144 -10.16 7.51 11.45
N GLU A 145 -10.05 8.74 11.89
CA GLU A 145 -10.45 9.91 11.12
C GLU A 145 -9.30 10.39 10.23
N ARG A 146 -9.65 11.12 9.19
CA ARG A 146 -8.69 11.66 8.23
C ARG A 146 -7.80 12.73 8.88
N LEU A 147 -6.49 12.65 8.68
CA LEU A 147 -5.50 13.59 9.20
C LEU A 147 -5.50 14.93 8.45
N SER A 148 -6.01 14.97 7.20
CA SER A 148 -6.06 16.15 6.36
C SER A 148 -7.47 16.40 5.84
N LYS A 149 -7.79 17.67 5.61
CA LYS A 149 -9.06 18.05 4.97
C LYS A 149 -9.02 17.68 3.48
N LEU A 150 -10.04 16.98 3.00
CA LEU A 150 -10.29 16.76 1.58
C LEU A 150 -11.39 17.74 1.14
N SER A 151 -11.10 18.54 0.12
CA SER A 151 -12.07 19.46 -0.46
C SER A 151 -12.13 19.30 -1.98
N PHE A 152 -13.32 19.42 -2.53
CA PHE A 152 -13.50 19.42 -3.97
C PHE A 152 -13.04 20.78 -4.53
N GLY A 153 -12.03 20.75 -5.41
CA GLY A 153 -11.42 21.94 -6.03
C GLY A 153 -12.10 22.40 -7.32
N GLY A 154 -13.26 21.82 -7.67
CA GLY A 154 -13.96 22.11 -8.93
C GLY A 154 -13.32 21.47 -10.16
N HIS A 155 -13.85 21.76 -11.34
CA HIS A 155 -13.34 21.28 -12.63
C HIS A 155 -12.29 22.28 -13.16
N LYS A 156 -11.12 21.77 -13.53
CA LYS A 156 -10.03 22.58 -14.08
C LYS A 156 -9.52 21.97 -15.39
N LYS A 157 -9.19 22.81 -16.36
CA LYS A 157 -8.44 22.39 -17.55
C LYS A 157 -7.02 22.00 -17.14
N ILE A 158 -6.38 21.08 -17.85
CA ILE A 158 -4.98 20.65 -17.59
C ILE A 158 -4.02 21.85 -17.58
N SER A 159 -4.25 22.84 -18.44
CA SER A 159 -3.47 24.09 -18.47
C SER A 159 -3.51 24.91 -17.16
N ARG A 160 -4.50 24.66 -16.29
CA ARG A 160 -4.74 25.38 -15.03
C ARG A 160 -4.54 24.53 -13.78
N ILE A 161 -4.05 23.31 -13.91
CA ILE A 161 -3.70 22.47 -12.73
C ILE A 161 -2.53 23.13 -11.97
N GLU A 162 -2.58 23.01 -10.67
CA GLU A 162 -1.55 23.54 -9.78
C GLU A 162 -0.28 22.68 -9.82
N ARG A 163 0.85 23.26 -9.42
CA ARG A 163 2.09 22.51 -9.20
C ARG A 163 1.87 21.44 -8.12
N LYS A 164 2.70 20.39 -8.15
CA LYS A 164 2.62 19.24 -7.23
C LYS A 164 1.29 18.51 -7.30
N SER A 165 0.73 18.41 -8.51
CA SER A 165 -0.50 17.68 -8.78
C SER A 165 -0.21 16.26 -9.29
N ALA A 166 -1.00 15.29 -8.81
CA ALA A 166 -1.11 13.97 -9.40
C ALA A 166 -2.39 13.89 -10.24
N VAL A 167 -2.26 13.47 -11.49
CA VAL A 167 -3.37 13.28 -12.43
C VAL A 167 -3.55 11.79 -12.65
N ILE A 168 -4.75 11.29 -12.32
CA ILE A 168 -5.09 9.88 -12.50
C ILE A 168 -5.87 9.72 -13.79
N ALA A 169 -5.45 8.76 -14.61
CA ALA A 169 -6.12 8.35 -15.84
C ALA A 169 -6.46 6.86 -15.81
N PHE A 170 -7.33 6.42 -16.71
CA PHE A 170 -7.88 5.07 -16.68
C PHE A 170 -7.38 4.16 -17.80
N SER A 171 -6.57 4.69 -18.73
CA SER A 171 -5.93 3.92 -19.78
C SER A 171 -4.49 4.36 -20.00
N THR A 172 -3.67 3.47 -20.55
CA THR A 172 -2.28 3.75 -20.92
C THR A 172 -2.18 4.90 -21.92
N GLU A 173 -3.09 4.94 -22.88
CA GLU A 173 -3.17 5.98 -23.91
C GLU A 173 -3.46 7.34 -23.29
N GLU A 174 -4.40 7.41 -22.35
CA GLU A 174 -4.71 8.64 -21.63
C GLU A 174 -3.53 9.12 -20.79
N VAL A 175 -2.84 8.23 -20.08
CA VAL A 175 -1.65 8.57 -19.30
C VAL A 175 -0.61 9.25 -20.18
N TYR A 176 -0.28 8.67 -21.35
CA TYR A 176 0.70 9.26 -22.26
C TYR A 176 0.19 10.56 -22.89
N ALA A 177 -1.08 10.64 -23.31
CA ALA A 177 -1.65 11.85 -23.89
C ALA A 177 -1.65 13.02 -22.89
N ILE A 178 -2.03 12.77 -21.64
CA ILE A 178 -2.01 13.77 -20.58
C ILE A 178 -0.58 14.20 -20.25
N ALA A 179 0.34 13.25 -20.11
CA ALA A 179 1.74 13.55 -19.82
C ALA A 179 2.37 14.41 -20.94
N GLU A 180 2.09 14.10 -22.21
CA GLU A 180 2.59 14.89 -23.33
C GLU A 180 1.96 16.30 -23.36
N LEU A 181 0.67 16.42 -23.05
CA LEU A 181 0.02 17.73 -22.94
C LEU A 181 0.63 18.58 -21.80
N ILE A 182 0.90 17.98 -20.66
CA ILE A 182 1.58 18.65 -19.54
C ILE A 182 3.01 19.02 -19.94
N ARG A 183 3.74 18.13 -20.64
CA ARG A 183 5.10 18.43 -21.13
C ARG A 183 5.13 19.68 -21.99
N ARG A 184 4.18 19.79 -22.92
CA ARG A 184 4.09 20.96 -23.83
C ARG A 184 3.72 22.27 -23.13
N GLN A 185 2.89 22.20 -22.09
CA GLN A 185 2.31 23.40 -21.46
C GLN A 185 2.99 23.78 -20.12
N LYS A 186 3.62 22.84 -19.45
CA LYS A 186 4.05 22.98 -18.04
C LYS A 186 5.50 22.51 -17.78
N GLY A 187 6.20 21.99 -18.79
CA GLY A 187 7.62 21.61 -18.67
C GLY A 187 7.89 20.14 -18.45
N GLY A 188 6.93 19.35 -17.96
CA GLY A 188 7.13 17.91 -17.83
C GLY A 188 6.30 17.26 -16.73
N ALA A 189 6.18 15.93 -16.82
CA ALA A 189 5.49 15.11 -15.84
C ALA A 189 6.21 13.76 -15.68
N ALA A 190 6.25 13.24 -14.47
CA ALA A 190 6.60 11.86 -14.20
C ALA A 190 5.42 10.95 -14.59
N ILE A 191 5.71 9.76 -15.12
CA ILE A 191 4.70 8.77 -15.51
C ILE A 191 4.87 7.53 -14.64
N VAL A 192 3.77 7.07 -14.03
CA VAL A 192 3.76 5.87 -13.20
C VAL A 192 2.65 4.94 -13.67
N MET A 193 3.01 3.75 -14.13
CA MET A 193 2.05 2.72 -14.58
C MET A 193 2.52 1.33 -14.18
N GLY A 194 1.57 0.40 -14.08
CA GLY A 194 1.86 -1.00 -13.79
C GLY A 194 2.72 -1.69 -14.85
N SER A 195 2.63 -1.27 -16.11
CA SER A 195 3.40 -1.80 -17.25
C SER A 195 4.86 -1.35 -17.30
N LEU A 196 5.26 -0.35 -16.52
CA LEU A 196 6.65 0.09 -16.45
C LEU A 196 7.49 -0.88 -15.60
N SER A 197 8.76 -1.06 -16.00
CA SER A 197 9.70 -1.83 -15.19
C SER A 197 9.85 -1.22 -13.78
N PRO A 198 10.16 -2.01 -12.75
CA PRO A 198 10.37 -1.49 -11.38
C PRO A 198 11.37 -0.35 -11.33
N LYS A 199 12.50 -0.49 -12.02
CA LYS A 199 13.55 0.53 -12.10
C LYS A 199 13.03 1.84 -12.67
N THR A 200 12.34 1.79 -13.81
CA THR A 200 11.77 2.98 -14.46
C THR A 200 10.72 3.62 -13.56
N ARG A 201 9.81 2.83 -12.99
CA ARG A 201 8.76 3.32 -12.10
C ARG A 201 9.34 4.04 -10.88
N ASN A 202 10.31 3.44 -10.21
CA ASN A 202 10.97 4.04 -9.06
C ASN A 202 11.69 5.34 -9.42
N SER A 203 12.36 5.40 -10.59
CA SER A 203 13.00 6.63 -11.08
C SER A 203 11.98 7.75 -11.34
N GLN A 204 10.83 7.42 -11.95
CA GLN A 204 9.76 8.40 -12.19
C GLN A 204 9.17 8.94 -10.88
N VAL A 205 8.96 8.09 -9.89
CA VAL A 205 8.51 8.52 -8.55
C VAL A 205 9.55 9.43 -7.90
N SER A 206 10.83 9.10 -8.00
CA SER A 206 11.93 9.92 -7.46
C SER A 206 11.96 11.30 -8.10
N LEU A 207 11.77 11.43 -9.41
CA LEU A 207 11.72 12.73 -10.11
C LEU A 207 10.57 13.63 -9.58
N TYR A 208 9.43 13.05 -9.27
CA TYR A 208 8.32 13.81 -8.69
C TYR A 208 8.56 14.15 -7.22
N GLN A 209 9.13 13.23 -6.45
CA GLN A 209 9.42 13.46 -5.02
C GLN A 209 10.56 14.45 -4.78
N SER A 210 11.58 14.46 -5.64
CA SER A 210 12.69 15.44 -5.58
C SER A 210 12.23 16.85 -5.97
N GLY A 211 11.14 16.96 -6.74
CA GLY A 211 10.64 18.22 -7.27
C GLY A 211 11.26 18.60 -8.62
N ASP A 212 11.99 17.69 -9.27
CA ASP A 212 12.50 17.89 -10.63
C ASP A 212 11.38 18.04 -11.66
N VAL A 213 10.21 17.43 -11.36
CA VAL A 213 8.97 17.67 -12.07
C VAL A 213 7.83 17.95 -11.09
N ASP A 214 6.93 18.84 -11.47
CA ASP A 214 5.79 19.27 -10.63
C ASP A 214 4.55 18.39 -10.80
N TYR A 215 4.53 17.51 -11.78
CA TYR A 215 3.35 16.72 -12.13
C TYR A 215 3.67 15.24 -12.19
N LEU A 216 2.72 14.44 -11.74
CA LEU A 216 2.74 12.99 -11.89
C LEU A 216 1.47 12.57 -12.63
N VAL A 217 1.59 11.66 -13.61
CA VAL A 217 0.46 11.08 -14.32
C VAL A 217 0.50 9.56 -14.11
N ALA A 218 -0.62 8.98 -13.67
CA ALA A 218 -0.71 7.56 -13.32
C ALA A 218 -2.06 6.97 -13.75
#